data_9a8509c9329dc3b52769cd39bec0ecff
#
_entry.id   9a8509c9329dc3b52769cd39bec0ecff
#
_cell.length_a   1.000
_cell.length_b   1.000
_cell.length_c   1.000
_cell.angle_alpha   90.00
_cell.angle_beta   90.00
_cell.angle_gamma   90.00
#
_symmetry.space_group_name_H-M   'P 1'
#
loop_
_entity.id
_entity.type
_entity.pdbx_description
1 polymer ?
#
loop_
_entity_poly.entity_id
_entity_poly.type
_entity_poly.pdbx_seq_one_letter_code
_entity_poly.pdbx_strand_id
1 'polypeptide(L)' 'ILIRIENYLQDDLQFEGELPSTTKKNKAYHGFGLKSIKYSVEKYHGTMEVKIEDHWFIINILIPQQTDNE' A
#
# COMPACT_ATOMS: atom_id res chain seq x y z
N ILE A 1 3.46 -2.23 -14.80
CA ILE A 1 4.08 -1.21 -13.94
C ILE A 1 4.33 -1.80 -12.58
N LEU A 2 5.54 -1.67 -12.11
CA LEU A 2 5.91 -2.13 -10.79
C LEU A 2 6.40 -0.94 -9.97
N ILE A 3 5.78 -0.73 -8.83
CA ILE A 3 6.14 0.39 -7.97
C ILE A 3 6.46 -0.16 -6.59
N ARG A 4 7.60 0.25 -6.05
CA ARG A 4 7.98 -0.13 -4.70
C ARG A 4 8.34 1.11 -3.92
N ILE A 5 7.74 1.24 -2.74
CA ILE A 5 7.97 2.37 -1.87
C ILE A 5 8.41 1.84 -0.52
N GLU A 6 9.46 2.41 0.03
CA GLU A 6 9.99 1.99 1.33
C GLU A 6 10.19 3.20 2.23
N ASN A 7 9.77 3.07 3.47
CA ASN A 7 9.98 4.08 4.49
C ASN A 7 10.41 3.42 5.79
N TYR A 8 11.34 4.03 6.47
CA TYR A 8 11.76 3.52 7.76
C TYR A 8 10.80 3.99 8.84
N LEU A 9 10.45 3.08 9.74
CA LEU A 9 9.53 3.38 10.82
C LEU A 9 10.26 3.33 12.14
N GLN A 10 9.98 4.28 13.00
CA GLN A 10 10.50 4.24 14.36
C GLN A 10 9.56 3.47 15.27
N ASP A 11 8.27 3.52 15.00
CA ASP A 11 7.28 2.86 15.81
C ASP A 11 6.58 1.79 14.98
N ASP A 12 6.08 0.77 15.67
CA ASP A 12 5.34 -0.27 15.00
C ASP A 12 3.98 0.23 14.56
N LEU A 13 3.52 -0.33 13.47
CA LEU A 13 2.17 -0.09 12.97
C LEU A 13 1.31 -1.29 13.27
N GLN A 14 0.04 -1.04 13.46
CA GLN A 14 -0.92 -2.11 13.61
C GLN A 14 -1.69 -2.27 12.34
N PHE A 15 -1.99 -3.51 11.99
CA PHE A 15 -2.67 -3.81 10.76
C PHE A 15 -4.10 -4.25 11.03
N GLU A 16 -4.97 -3.88 10.11
CA GLU A 16 -6.31 -4.42 10.05
C GLU A 16 -6.41 -5.12 8.70
N GLY A 17 -6.32 -6.45 8.74
CA GLY A 17 -6.26 -7.17 7.49
C GLY A 17 -4.95 -6.91 6.79
N GLU A 18 -5.02 -6.46 5.57
CA GLU A 18 -3.84 -6.25 4.74
C GLU A 18 -3.24 -4.87 4.85
N LEU A 19 -3.90 -3.97 5.54
CA LEU A 19 -3.45 -2.58 5.58
C LEU A 19 -3.25 -2.12 7.00
N PRO A 20 -2.36 -1.13 7.20
CA PRO A 20 -2.21 -0.55 8.52
C PRO A 20 -3.51 0.08 8.98
N SER A 21 -3.80 -0.07 10.25
CA SER A 21 -5.00 0.52 10.78
C SER A 21 -4.83 2.03 10.92
N THR A 22 -5.95 2.72 10.87
CA THR A 22 -5.95 4.16 11.04
C THR A 22 -6.13 4.46 12.51
N THR A 23 -5.06 4.91 13.16
CA THR A 23 -5.14 5.32 14.54
C THR A 23 -4.84 6.81 14.60
N LYS A 24 -5.01 7.38 15.75
CA LYS A 24 -4.73 8.79 15.90
C LYS A 24 -3.30 9.12 15.55
N LYS A 25 -2.38 8.24 15.90
CA LYS A 25 -0.98 8.48 15.62
C LYS A 25 -0.65 8.39 14.15
N ASN A 26 -1.33 7.49 13.45
CA ASN A 26 -0.97 7.21 12.07
C ASN A 26 -1.86 7.88 11.06
N LYS A 27 -2.89 8.52 11.54
CA LYS A 27 -3.91 9.02 10.67
C LYS A 27 -3.40 9.98 9.62
N ALA A 28 -2.40 10.77 9.99
CA ALA A 28 -1.94 11.81 9.11
C ALA A 28 -1.30 11.25 7.86
N TYR A 29 -0.74 10.07 7.92
CA TYR A 29 -0.08 9.60 6.74
C TYR A 29 -0.52 8.26 6.21
N HIS A 30 -1.35 7.54 6.91
CA HIS A 30 -1.64 6.21 6.42
C HIS A 30 -3.08 5.97 6.11
N GLY A 31 -3.93 6.59 6.85
CA GLY A 31 -5.31 6.23 6.89
C GLY A 31 -5.93 6.01 5.54
N PHE A 32 -6.62 7.02 5.08
CA PHE A 32 -7.38 6.80 3.87
C PHE A 32 -6.54 6.77 2.63
N GLY A 33 -5.32 7.23 2.71
CA GLY A 33 -4.46 7.22 1.55
C GLY A 33 -4.23 5.84 1.02
N LEU A 34 -3.91 4.89 1.89
CA LEU A 34 -3.63 3.54 1.45
C LEU A 34 -4.87 2.84 0.92
N LYS A 35 -6.00 3.06 1.54
CA LYS A 35 -7.23 2.45 1.04
C LYS A 35 -7.57 2.96 -0.35
N SER A 36 -7.38 4.24 -0.57
CA SER A 36 -7.65 4.83 -1.88
C SER A 36 -6.71 4.28 -2.94
N ILE A 37 -5.44 4.13 -2.59
CA ILE A 37 -4.47 3.60 -3.51
C ILE A 37 -4.83 2.16 -3.85
N LYS A 38 -5.17 1.36 -2.84
CA LYS A 38 -5.53 -0.02 -3.09
C LYS A 38 -6.74 -0.13 -3.98
N TYR A 39 -7.73 0.70 -3.75
CA TYR A 39 -8.91 0.71 -4.59
C TYR A 39 -8.55 1.01 -6.04
N SER A 40 -7.72 2.02 -6.24
CA SER A 40 -7.31 2.39 -7.59
C SER A 40 -6.51 1.29 -8.26
N VAL A 41 -5.61 0.67 -7.52
CA VAL A 41 -4.79 -0.40 -8.06
C VAL A 41 -5.67 -1.56 -8.51
N GLU A 42 -6.63 -1.93 -7.69
CA GLU A 42 -7.49 -3.06 -8.02
C GLU A 42 -8.42 -2.75 -9.17
N LYS A 43 -8.77 -1.49 -9.33
CA LYS A 43 -9.59 -1.07 -10.44
C LYS A 43 -8.91 -1.35 -11.78
N TYR A 44 -7.59 -1.31 -11.80
CA TYR A 44 -6.84 -1.59 -13.01
C TYR A 44 -6.28 -3.01 -13.01
N HIS A 45 -6.87 -3.89 -12.20
CA HIS A 45 -6.50 -5.29 -12.13
C HIS A 45 -5.12 -5.51 -11.56
N GLY A 46 -4.65 -4.57 -10.78
CA GLY A 46 -3.36 -4.70 -10.14
C GLY A 46 -3.45 -5.32 -8.77
N THR A 47 -2.30 -5.48 -8.14
CA THR A 47 -2.20 -5.96 -6.78
C THR A 47 -1.36 -5.00 -5.97
N MET A 48 -1.63 -4.95 -4.69
CA MET A 48 -0.88 -4.11 -3.78
C MET A 48 -0.60 -4.90 -2.53
N GLU A 49 0.65 -4.89 -2.11
CA GLU A 49 1.07 -5.56 -0.90
C GLU A 49 1.70 -4.53 0.03
N VAL A 50 1.32 -4.57 1.30
CA VAL A 50 1.91 -3.70 2.31
C VAL A 50 2.47 -4.59 3.39
N LYS A 51 3.74 -4.39 3.75
CA LYS A 51 4.36 -5.20 4.78
C LYS A 51 5.42 -4.41 5.51
N ILE A 52 5.86 -4.95 6.62
CA ILE A 52 6.91 -4.36 7.43
C ILE A 52 7.99 -5.39 7.65
N GLU A 53 9.23 -5.05 7.30
CA GLU A 53 10.40 -5.89 7.53
C GLU A 53 11.45 -5.05 8.20
N ASP A 54 11.87 -5.44 9.39
CA ASP A 54 12.94 -4.75 10.11
C ASP A 54 12.71 -3.25 10.18
N HIS A 55 11.53 -2.86 10.55
CA HIS A 55 11.14 -1.44 10.68
C HIS A 55 11.04 -0.74 9.34
N TRP A 56 11.11 -1.45 8.23
CA TRP A 56 10.87 -0.85 6.93
C TRP A 56 9.43 -1.09 6.53
N PHE A 57 8.75 -0.01 6.23
CA PHE A 57 7.39 -0.06 5.73
C PHE A 57 7.49 -0.13 4.21
N ILE A 58 6.99 -1.20 3.63
CA ILE A 58 7.19 -1.49 2.22
C ILE A 58 5.86 -1.62 1.54
N ILE A 59 5.69 -0.90 0.44
CA ILE A 59 4.52 -1.04 -0.41
C ILE A 59 4.97 -1.50 -1.77
N ASN A 60 4.41 -2.60 -2.24
CA ASN A 60 4.67 -3.10 -3.57
C ASN A 60 3.38 -3.07 -4.37
N ILE A 61 3.42 -2.45 -5.52
CA ILE A 61 2.26 -2.34 -6.40
C ILE A 61 2.63 -2.89 -7.75
N LEU A 62 1.81 -3.77 -8.26
CA LEU A 62 1.99 -4.31 -9.60
C LEU A 62 0.72 -4.07 -10.38
N ILE A 63 0.82 -3.37 -11.49
CA ILE A 63 -0.31 -3.12 -12.35
C ILE A 63 0.00 -3.70 -13.72
N PRO A 64 -0.80 -4.66 -14.20
CA PRO A 64 -0.52 -5.25 -15.50
C PRO A 64 -0.65 -4.23 -16.59
N GLN A 65 0.18 -4.36 -17.58
CA GLN A 65 0.09 -3.50 -18.73
C GLN A 65 -1.11 -3.91 -19.55
N GLN A 66 -1.92 -2.94 -19.90
CA GLN A 66 -3.09 -3.24 -20.72
C GLN A 66 -2.77 -3.01 -22.17
N THR A 67 -3.36 -3.83 -23.01
CA THR A 67 -3.23 -3.64 -24.42
C THR A 67 -4.51 -3.11 -24.96
N ASP A 68 -4.41 -2.31 -26.00
CA ASP A 68 -5.58 -1.65 -26.52
C ASP A 68 -6.21 -2.35 -27.67
N ASN A 69 -5.56 -3.33 -28.18
CA ASN A 69 -6.02 -3.89 -29.41
C ASN A 69 -6.85 -5.09 -29.21
N GLU A 70 -7.28 -5.30 -28.05
CA GLU A 70 -8.09 -6.42 -27.87
C GLU A 70 -9.39 -6.14 -27.67
#